data_7d75633f2a2a2045fb225f9f678bbff6
#
_entry.id   7d75633f2a2a2045fb225f9f678bbff6
#
_cell.length_a   1.000
_cell.length_b   1.000
_cell.length_c   1.000
_cell.angle_alpha   90.00
_cell.angle_beta   90.00
_cell.angle_gamma   90.00
#
_symmetry.space_group_name_H-M   'P 1'
#
loop_
_entity.id
_entity.type
_entity.pdbx_description
1 polymer ?
#
loop_
_entity_poly.entity_id
_entity_poly.type
_entity_poly.pdbx_seq_one_letter_code
_entity_poly.pdbx_strand_id
1 'polypeptide(L)'
;RIGVIRDWNTRWYANKKDFANFLVEDKKIRDYLKNKYFEAGIAKIDIARAANKVTVSIHTARPGMLIGKGGVGVDAIKAELNALVNRSVNINIIEVRNPDANAQLVAENIAAALEKRTSFRRAMKQSLGRAMKAGAKGIKIKCGGRLGGAEIARTEGYNEGSTPLQTIRADIEYGFTEAKTAYGRIGVKVWIYKGEVLNRNRAKKA
;
A
#
# COMPACT_ATOMS: atom_id res chain seq x y z
N ARG A 1 5.68 13.76 0.33
CA ARG A 1 4.62 14.50 -0.43
C ARG A 1 3.37 14.76 0.39
N ILE A 2 3.30 14.20 1.59
CA ILE A 2 2.20 14.43 2.55
C ILE A 2 2.18 15.91 2.95
N GLY A 3 1.00 16.51 2.95
CA GLY A 3 0.80 17.93 3.23
C GLY A 3 0.98 18.86 2.02
N VAL A 4 1.64 18.42 0.95
CA VAL A 4 1.82 19.18 -0.29
C VAL A 4 0.90 18.68 -1.40
N ILE A 5 0.99 17.40 -1.75
CA ILE A 5 0.21 16.77 -2.82
C ILE A 5 -0.85 15.84 -2.27
N ARG A 6 -0.51 15.08 -1.22
CA ARG A 6 -1.36 14.04 -0.62
C ARG A 6 -1.72 14.40 0.81
N ASP A 7 -2.92 14.00 1.19
CA ASP A 7 -3.37 14.05 2.59
C ASP A 7 -2.90 12.83 3.38
N TRP A 8 -3.07 12.90 4.70
CA TRP A 8 -2.79 11.80 5.61
C TRP A 8 -3.79 10.64 5.41
N ASN A 9 -3.33 9.42 5.66
CA ASN A 9 -4.19 8.22 5.63
C ASN A 9 -5.11 8.10 6.86
N THR A 10 -4.91 8.96 7.83
CA THR A 10 -5.67 9.02 9.08
C THR A 10 -6.25 10.41 9.20
N ARG A 11 -7.57 10.52 9.37
CA ARG A 11 -8.30 11.80 9.43
C ARG A 11 -9.15 11.83 10.67
N TRP A 12 -8.56 12.21 11.80
CA TRP A 12 -9.25 12.42 13.06
C TRP A 12 -8.41 13.30 13.98
N TYR A 13 -9.08 13.87 14.97
CA TYR A 13 -8.49 14.59 16.08
C TYR A 13 -8.92 13.93 17.39
N ALA A 14 -8.04 13.86 18.36
CA ALA A 14 -8.34 13.35 19.70
C ALA A 14 -7.63 14.17 20.77
N ASN A 15 -8.19 14.17 21.97
CA ASN A 15 -7.56 14.76 23.15
C ASN A 15 -6.32 13.95 23.53
N LYS A 16 -5.42 14.57 24.28
CA LYS A 16 -4.13 13.98 24.71
C LYS A 16 -4.31 12.62 25.42
N LYS A 17 -5.42 12.43 26.15
CA LYS A 17 -5.72 11.18 26.88
C LYS A 17 -6.13 10.02 25.94
N ASP A 18 -6.87 10.32 24.88
CA ASP A 18 -7.47 9.31 24.01
C ASP A 18 -6.62 9.03 22.77
N PHE A 19 -5.67 9.92 22.47
CA PHE A 19 -4.85 9.84 21.25
C PHE A 19 -4.10 8.51 21.13
N ALA A 20 -3.47 8.05 22.21
CA ALA A 20 -2.70 6.82 22.24
C ALA A 20 -3.60 5.60 21.95
N ASN A 21 -4.79 5.56 22.55
CA ASN A 21 -5.73 4.46 22.38
C ASN A 21 -6.22 4.38 20.93
N PHE A 22 -6.58 5.53 20.33
CA PHE A 22 -7.03 5.56 18.93
C PHE A 22 -5.93 5.16 17.95
N LEU A 23 -4.68 5.54 18.23
CA LEU A 23 -3.54 5.16 17.41
C LEU A 23 -3.30 3.64 17.45
N VAL A 24 -3.41 3.03 18.63
CA VAL A 24 -3.28 1.57 18.80
C VAL A 24 -4.44 0.83 18.11
N GLU A 25 -5.67 1.34 18.23
CA GLU A 25 -6.83 0.80 17.52
C GLU A 25 -6.64 0.85 16.00
N ASP A 26 -6.20 1.99 15.46
CA ASP A 26 -5.94 2.15 14.02
C ASP A 26 -4.86 1.17 13.53
N LYS A 27 -3.82 0.96 14.33
CA LYS A 27 -2.77 -0.03 14.03
C LYS A 27 -3.34 -1.44 13.98
N LYS A 28 -4.15 -1.83 14.98
CA LYS A 28 -4.81 -3.15 15.01
C LYS A 28 -5.70 -3.38 13.80
N ILE A 29 -6.51 -2.38 13.40
CA ILE A 29 -7.36 -2.44 12.20
C ILE A 29 -6.52 -2.67 10.94
N ARG A 30 -5.43 -1.90 10.76
CA ARG A 30 -4.56 -2.02 9.59
C ARG A 30 -3.88 -3.38 9.51
N ASP A 31 -3.30 -3.83 10.61
CA ASP A 31 -2.59 -5.10 10.67
C ASP A 31 -3.56 -6.28 10.46
N TYR A 32 -4.75 -6.23 11.06
CA TYR A 32 -5.77 -7.24 10.88
C TYR A 32 -6.22 -7.37 9.42
N LEU A 33 -6.63 -6.25 8.80
CA LEU A 33 -7.08 -6.24 7.40
C LEU A 33 -5.96 -6.68 6.44
N LYS A 34 -4.73 -6.23 6.66
CA LYS A 34 -3.61 -6.57 5.79
C LYS A 34 -3.24 -8.04 5.87
N ASN A 35 -3.25 -8.62 7.08
CA ASN A 35 -2.91 -10.03 7.28
C ASN A 35 -3.99 -10.98 6.75
N LYS A 36 -5.26 -10.68 7.06
CA LYS A 36 -6.37 -11.57 6.70
C LYS A 36 -6.71 -11.52 5.20
N TYR A 37 -6.63 -10.33 4.60
CA TYR A 37 -7.03 -10.10 3.21
C TYR A 37 -5.84 -9.73 2.31
N PHE A 38 -4.67 -10.31 2.57
CA PHE A 38 -3.46 -10.04 1.79
C PHE A 38 -3.66 -10.32 0.29
N GLU A 39 -4.36 -11.41 -0.06
CA GLU A 39 -4.63 -11.80 -1.44
C GLU A 39 -5.53 -10.83 -2.20
N ALA A 40 -6.36 -10.05 -1.51
CA ALA A 40 -7.19 -9.02 -2.13
C ALA A 40 -6.36 -7.84 -2.69
N GLY A 41 -5.08 -7.75 -2.34
CA GLY A 41 -4.19 -6.68 -2.83
C GLY A 41 -4.59 -5.31 -2.27
N ILE A 42 -4.51 -5.15 -0.95
CA ILE A 42 -4.83 -3.88 -0.28
C ILE A 42 -3.68 -2.90 -0.48
N ALA A 43 -3.93 -1.85 -1.25
CA ALA A 43 -2.96 -0.79 -1.54
C ALA A 43 -2.82 0.20 -0.39
N LYS A 44 -3.97 0.63 0.18
CA LYS A 44 -4.05 1.69 1.19
C LYS A 44 -5.29 1.51 2.04
N ILE A 45 -5.21 1.87 3.32
CA ILE A 45 -6.33 1.89 4.25
C ILE A 45 -6.41 3.29 4.84
N ASP A 46 -7.50 4.01 4.57
CA ASP A 46 -7.78 5.32 5.14
C ASP A 46 -8.77 5.17 6.29
N ILE A 47 -8.48 5.80 7.42
CA ILE A 47 -9.31 5.75 8.62
C ILE A 47 -9.73 7.17 8.99
N ALA A 48 -11.03 7.38 9.05
CA ALA A 48 -11.63 8.63 9.53
C ALA A 48 -12.49 8.34 10.76
N ARG A 49 -12.41 9.21 11.76
CA ARG A 49 -13.22 9.12 12.97
C ARG A 49 -14.06 10.38 13.12
N ALA A 50 -15.33 10.19 13.34
CA ALA A 50 -16.28 11.26 13.63
C ALA A 50 -17.15 10.84 14.80
N ALA A 51 -16.97 11.49 15.94
CA ALA A 51 -17.64 11.14 17.21
C ALA A 51 -17.46 9.64 17.55
N ASN A 52 -18.54 8.86 17.56
CA ASN A 52 -18.52 7.43 17.89
C ASN A 52 -18.45 6.49 16.68
N LYS A 53 -18.33 7.04 15.45
CA LYS A 53 -18.27 6.24 14.22
C LYS A 53 -16.88 6.23 13.65
N VAL A 54 -16.40 5.05 13.28
CA VAL A 54 -15.11 4.86 12.59
C VAL A 54 -15.40 4.49 11.15
N THR A 55 -14.93 5.26 10.19
CA THR A 55 -15.06 4.94 8.77
C THR A 55 -13.71 4.46 8.24
N VAL A 56 -13.70 3.23 7.74
CA VAL A 56 -12.51 2.58 7.17
C VAL A 56 -12.70 2.47 5.66
N SER A 57 -11.88 3.20 4.89
CA SER A 57 -11.89 3.11 3.43
C SER A 57 -10.73 2.24 2.97
N ILE A 58 -11.03 1.11 2.34
CA ILE A 58 -10.05 0.11 1.90
C ILE A 58 -9.87 0.24 0.40
N HIS A 59 -8.68 0.63 -0.02
CA HIS A 59 -8.30 0.66 -1.44
C HIS A 59 -7.72 -0.69 -1.83
N THR A 60 -8.38 -1.42 -2.72
CA THR A 60 -8.02 -2.78 -3.11
C THR A 60 -7.99 -2.96 -4.62
N ALA A 61 -7.11 -3.85 -5.09
CA ALA A 61 -7.05 -4.26 -6.49
C ALA A 61 -8.15 -5.26 -6.86
N ARG A 62 -8.66 -6.03 -5.87
CA ARG A 62 -9.66 -7.08 -6.10
C ARG A 62 -10.85 -6.91 -5.13
N PRO A 63 -11.74 -5.94 -5.39
CA PRO A 63 -12.86 -5.63 -4.49
C PRO A 63 -13.81 -6.82 -4.30
N GLY A 64 -13.98 -7.67 -5.31
CA GLY A 64 -14.85 -8.84 -5.25
C GLY A 64 -14.49 -9.82 -4.13
N MET A 65 -13.20 -9.95 -3.78
CA MET A 65 -12.74 -10.82 -2.68
C MET A 65 -13.16 -10.29 -1.30
N LEU A 66 -13.28 -8.97 -1.15
CA LEU A 66 -13.71 -8.34 0.10
C LEU A 66 -15.24 -8.29 0.20
N ILE A 67 -15.91 -8.04 -0.91
CA ILE A 67 -17.38 -7.91 -0.94
C ILE A 67 -18.03 -9.28 -0.75
N GLY A 68 -17.48 -10.31 -1.39
CA GLY A 68 -18.05 -11.67 -1.37
C GLY A 68 -19.38 -11.75 -2.13
N LYS A 69 -20.01 -12.93 -2.09
CA LYS A 69 -21.32 -13.15 -2.70
C LYS A 69 -22.41 -12.40 -1.91
N GLY A 70 -23.14 -11.51 -2.58
CA GLY A 70 -24.26 -10.77 -1.95
C GLY A 70 -23.90 -9.80 -0.84
N GLY A 71 -22.60 -9.43 -0.69
CA GLY A 71 -22.17 -8.47 0.36
C GLY A 71 -21.82 -9.10 1.71
N VAL A 72 -21.97 -10.40 1.87
CA VAL A 72 -21.69 -11.14 3.14
C VAL A 72 -20.26 -10.89 3.64
N GLY A 73 -19.29 -10.74 2.73
CA GLY A 73 -17.91 -10.46 3.09
C GLY A 73 -17.74 -9.13 3.84
N VAL A 74 -18.41 -8.08 3.39
CA VAL A 74 -18.35 -6.76 4.04
C VAL A 74 -18.99 -6.81 5.43
N ASP A 75 -20.13 -7.50 5.58
CA ASP A 75 -20.80 -7.62 6.87
C ASP A 75 -19.97 -8.44 7.87
N ALA A 76 -19.30 -9.49 7.41
CA ALA A 76 -18.35 -10.25 8.22
C ALA A 76 -17.18 -9.38 8.70
N ILE A 77 -16.54 -8.63 7.77
CA ILE A 77 -15.45 -7.71 8.12
C ILE A 77 -15.92 -6.65 9.12
N LYS A 78 -17.13 -6.12 8.92
CA LYS A 78 -17.73 -5.12 9.81
C LYS A 78 -17.95 -5.68 11.22
N ALA A 79 -18.50 -6.88 11.34
CA ALA A 79 -18.71 -7.55 12.62
C ALA A 79 -17.38 -7.78 13.37
N GLU A 80 -16.37 -8.27 12.67
CA GLU A 80 -15.04 -8.52 13.23
C GLU A 80 -14.34 -7.23 13.67
N LEU A 81 -14.40 -6.17 12.87
CA LEU A 81 -13.82 -4.87 13.24
C LEU A 81 -14.57 -4.22 14.40
N ASN A 82 -15.89 -4.34 14.47
CA ASN A 82 -16.68 -3.87 15.62
C ASN A 82 -16.24 -4.56 16.91
N ALA A 83 -15.98 -5.87 16.87
CA ALA A 83 -15.49 -6.63 18.01
C ALA A 83 -14.06 -6.22 18.43
N LEU A 84 -13.19 -5.87 17.46
CA LEU A 84 -11.81 -5.44 17.73
C LEU A 84 -11.71 -4.04 18.37
N VAL A 85 -12.61 -3.13 17.98
CA VAL A 85 -12.53 -1.70 18.35
C VAL A 85 -13.59 -1.32 19.38
N ASN A 86 -14.60 -2.17 19.64
CA ASN A 86 -15.75 -1.88 20.49
C ASN A 86 -16.51 -0.59 20.09
N ARG A 87 -16.52 -0.27 18.80
CA ARG A 87 -17.18 0.92 18.22
C ARG A 87 -17.87 0.56 16.91
N SER A 88 -18.83 1.37 16.49
CA SER A 88 -19.48 1.21 15.19
C SER A 88 -18.52 1.55 14.05
N VAL A 89 -18.20 0.55 13.23
CA VAL A 89 -17.30 0.69 12.07
C VAL A 89 -18.12 0.66 10.79
N ASN A 90 -17.90 1.65 9.92
CA ASN A 90 -18.39 1.67 8.54
C ASN A 90 -17.25 1.34 7.60
N ILE A 91 -17.52 0.51 6.58
CA ILE A 91 -16.50 0.09 5.61
C ILE A 91 -16.88 0.61 4.24
N ASN A 92 -15.93 1.28 3.58
CA ASN A 92 -16.01 1.69 2.19
C ASN A 92 -14.94 0.95 1.40
N ILE A 93 -15.32 0.24 0.35
CA ILE A 93 -14.38 -0.45 -0.54
C ILE A 93 -14.21 0.41 -1.79
N ILE A 94 -12.97 0.76 -2.11
CA ILE A 94 -12.58 1.57 -3.25
C ILE A 94 -11.67 0.75 -4.15
N GLU A 95 -12.05 0.62 -5.40
CA GLU A 95 -11.25 -0.11 -6.38
C GLU A 95 -10.03 0.69 -6.83
N VAL A 96 -8.88 0.01 -6.90
CA VAL A 96 -7.66 0.54 -7.51
C VAL A 96 -7.65 0.12 -8.98
N ARG A 97 -8.01 1.04 -9.88
CA ARG A 97 -8.14 0.77 -11.34
C ARG A 97 -6.88 0.19 -11.97
N ASN A 98 -5.71 0.74 -11.61
CA ASN A 98 -4.41 0.32 -12.16
C ASN A 98 -3.48 -0.19 -11.06
N PRO A 99 -3.55 -1.48 -10.67
CA PRO A 99 -2.71 -2.06 -9.62
C PRO A 99 -1.21 -2.02 -9.95
N ASP A 100 -0.84 -2.15 -11.23
CA ASP A 100 0.56 -2.07 -11.68
C ASP A 100 1.14 -0.64 -11.64
N ALA A 101 0.30 0.39 -11.51
CA ALA A 101 0.71 1.77 -11.27
C ALA A 101 0.68 2.16 -9.77
N ASN A 102 0.43 1.21 -8.88
CA ASN A 102 0.46 1.42 -7.43
C ASN A 102 1.73 0.85 -6.82
N ALA A 103 2.53 1.69 -6.15
CA ALA A 103 3.84 1.31 -5.64
C ALA A 103 3.80 0.20 -4.57
N GLN A 104 2.77 0.20 -3.71
CA GLN A 104 2.64 -0.80 -2.65
C GLN A 104 2.30 -2.18 -3.23
N LEU A 105 1.38 -2.24 -4.18
CA LEU A 105 0.98 -3.50 -4.83
C LEU A 105 2.12 -4.07 -5.68
N VAL A 106 2.86 -3.22 -6.37
CA VAL A 106 4.06 -3.65 -7.12
C VAL A 106 5.13 -4.20 -6.18
N ALA A 107 5.37 -3.56 -5.02
CA ALA A 107 6.31 -4.07 -4.03
C ALA A 107 5.90 -5.44 -3.50
N GLU A 108 4.61 -5.64 -3.21
CA GLU A 108 4.06 -6.92 -2.75
C GLU A 108 4.15 -8.02 -3.81
N ASN A 109 3.88 -7.69 -5.07
CA ASN A 109 4.03 -8.62 -6.18
C ASN A 109 5.48 -9.08 -6.36
N ILE A 110 6.46 -8.16 -6.22
CA ILE A 110 7.88 -8.51 -6.25
C ILE A 110 8.24 -9.40 -5.05
N ALA A 111 7.79 -9.06 -3.85
CA ALA A 111 8.05 -9.85 -2.65
C ALA A 111 7.49 -11.28 -2.78
N ALA A 112 6.25 -11.43 -3.24
CA ALA A 112 5.65 -12.73 -3.50
C ALA A 112 6.38 -13.54 -4.57
N ALA A 113 6.94 -12.90 -5.61
CA ALA A 113 7.77 -13.56 -6.60
C ALA A 113 9.09 -14.06 -6.00
N LEU A 114 9.72 -13.26 -5.11
CA LEU A 114 10.95 -13.66 -4.41
C LEU A 114 10.71 -14.84 -3.46
N GLU A 115 9.60 -14.86 -2.75
CA GLU A 115 9.19 -15.99 -1.89
C GLU A 115 8.97 -17.28 -2.69
N LYS A 116 8.48 -17.16 -3.92
CA LYS A 116 8.34 -18.27 -4.90
C LYS A 116 9.68 -18.63 -5.57
N ARG A 117 10.82 -18.15 -5.05
CA ARG A 117 12.18 -18.42 -5.57
C ARG A 117 12.41 -17.95 -7.01
N THR A 118 11.66 -16.99 -7.50
CA THR A 118 11.92 -16.35 -8.79
C THR A 118 13.20 -15.51 -8.70
N SER A 119 14.02 -15.50 -9.76
CA SER A 119 15.18 -14.63 -9.81
C SER A 119 14.80 -13.17 -9.59
N PHE A 120 15.45 -12.52 -8.63
CA PHE A 120 15.17 -11.12 -8.27
C PHE A 120 15.30 -10.17 -9.47
N ARG A 121 16.29 -10.40 -10.37
CA ARG A 121 16.48 -9.61 -11.58
C ARG A 121 15.27 -9.71 -12.51
N ARG A 122 14.75 -10.93 -12.69
CA ARG A 122 13.56 -11.17 -13.53
C ARG A 122 12.32 -10.53 -12.92
N ALA A 123 12.10 -10.71 -11.62
CA ALA A 123 10.96 -10.14 -10.90
C ALA A 123 10.95 -8.60 -10.98
N MET A 124 12.10 -7.96 -10.75
CA MET A 124 12.23 -6.51 -10.84
C MET A 124 12.00 -5.98 -12.25
N LYS A 125 12.66 -6.56 -13.28
CA LYS A 125 12.50 -6.12 -14.67
C LYS A 125 11.08 -6.32 -15.19
N GLN A 126 10.43 -7.42 -14.84
CA GLN A 126 9.04 -7.69 -15.23
C GLN A 126 8.08 -6.67 -14.62
N SER A 127 8.23 -6.38 -13.33
CA SER A 127 7.41 -5.38 -12.61
C SER A 127 7.62 -3.97 -13.16
N LEU A 128 8.87 -3.64 -13.51
CA LEU A 128 9.24 -2.37 -14.12
C LEU A 128 8.55 -2.17 -15.48
N GLY A 129 8.63 -3.17 -16.37
CA GLY A 129 7.96 -3.12 -17.68
C GLY A 129 6.43 -3.04 -17.57
N ARG A 130 5.81 -3.72 -16.57
CA ARG A 130 4.36 -3.62 -16.33
C ARG A 130 3.95 -2.22 -15.89
N ALA A 131 4.69 -1.62 -14.95
CA ALA A 131 4.38 -0.29 -14.46
C ALA A 131 4.53 0.79 -15.56
N MET A 132 5.54 0.68 -16.40
CA MET A 132 5.68 1.59 -17.57
C MET A 132 4.53 1.43 -18.57
N LYS A 133 4.10 0.20 -18.86
CA LYS A 133 2.91 -0.08 -19.68
C LYS A 133 1.61 0.44 -19.05
N ALA A 134 1.51 0.44 -17.72
CA ALA A 134 0.37 1.00 -16.99
C ALA A 134 0.34 2.54 -16.97
N GLY A 135 1.29 3.20 -17.65
CA GLY A 135 1.31 4.66 -17.83
C GLY A 135 2.12 5.42 -16.76
N ALA A 136 2.98 4.74 -15.99
CA ALA A 136 3.93 5.43 -15.12
C ALA A 136 4.96 6.20 -15.96
N LYS A 137 5.29 7.44 -15.54
CA LYS A 137 6.33 8.26 -16.18
C LYS A 137 7.75 7.86 -15.77
N GLY A 138 7.85 7.08 -14.72
CA GLY A 138 9.09 6.50 -14.27
C GLY A 138 8.89 5.64 -13.04
N ILE A 139 9.78 4.67 -12.89
CA ILE A 139 9.78 3.74 -11.76
C ILE A 139 11.21 3.47 -11.32
N LYS A 140 11.39 3.36 -10.01
CA LYS A 140 12.63 2.95 -9.38
C LYS A 140 12.33 1.84 -8.38
N ILE A 141 13.04 0.72 -8.50
CA ILE A 141 12.90 -0.43 -7.62
C ILE A 141 14.24 -0.70 -6.96
N LYS A 142 14.26 -0.95 -5.65
CA LYS A 142 15.45 -1.41 -4.93
C LYS A 142 15.08 -2.64 -4.10
N CYS A 143 15.90 -3.68 -4.23
CA CYS A 143 15.85 -4.87 -3.38
C CYS A 143 17.14 -4.97 -2.57
N GLY A 144 17.02 -5.14 -1.26
CA GLY A 144 18.16 -5.25 -0.35
C GLY A 144 18.03 -6.45 0.59
N GLY A 145 19.14 -7.17 0.77
CA GLY A 145 19.21 -8.37 1.57
C GLY A 145 20.10 -9.44 0.95
N ARG A 146 19.95 -10.69 1.35
CA ARG A 146 20.67 -11.85 0.78
C ARG A 146 20.06 -12.27 -0.56
N LEU A 147 20.32 -11.47 -1.59
CA LEU A 147 19.77 -11.66 -2.94
C LEU A 147 20.26 -12.97 -3.57
N GLY A 148 19.30 -13.84 -3.94
CA GLY A 148 19.63 -15.14 -4.51
C GLY A 148 20.26 -16.15 -3.54
N GLY A 149 20.17 -15.89 -2.22
CA GLY A 149 20.77 -16.73 -1.18
C GLY A 149 22.24 -16.44 -0.89
N ALA A 150 22.81 -15.36 -1.44
CA ALA A 150 24.20 -14.97 -1.18
C ALA A 150 24.45 -14.76 0.32
N GLU A 151 25.65 -15.15 0.81
CA GLU A 151 26.02 -14.98 2.22
C GLU A 151 26.09 -13.52 2.63
N ILE A 152 26.66 -12.68 1.76
CA ILE A 152 26.79 -11.25 1.99
C ILE A 152 25.57 -10.54 1.42
N ALA A 153 24.89 -9.79 2.26
CA ALA A 153 23.75 -8.96 1.85
C ALA A 153 24.22 -7.82 0.95
N ARG A 154 23.46 -7.55 -0.11
CA ARG A 154 23.70 -6.42 -1.00
C ARG A 154 22.39 -5.77 -1.42
N THR A 155 22.48 -4.57 -1.95
CA THR A 155 21.34 -3.84 -2.50
C THR A 155 21.52 -3.70 -4.00
N GLU A 156 20.54 -4.17 -4.78
CA GLU A 156 20.48 -3.95 -6.22
C GLU A 156 19.24 -3.10 -6.55
N GLY A 157 19.37 -2.26 -7.58
CA GLY A 157 18.27 -1.38 -7.99
C GLY A 157 18.22 -1.22 -9.50
N TYR A 158 17.01 -1.12 -10.02
CA TYR A 158 16.71 -0.78 -11.41
C TYR A 158 15.80 0.43 -11.45
N ASN A 159 16.00 1.26 -12.46
CA ASN A 159 15.15 2.43 -12.72
C ASN A 159 14.91 2.55 -14.22
N GLU A 160 13.73 3.03 -14.57
CA GLU A 160 13.31 3.36 -15.91
C GLU A 160 12.48 4.62 -15.91
N GLY A 161 12.65 5.48 -16.90
CA GLY A 161 12.02 6.79 -16.93
C GLY A 161 12.60 7.76 -15.91
N SER A 162 11.87 8.82 -15.62
CA SER A 162 12.28 9.86 -14.66
C SER A 162 11.66 9.64 -13.30
N THR A 163 12.45 9.76 -12.23
CA THR A 163 11.96 9.72 -10.84
C THR A 163 12.51 10.91 -10.05
N PRO A 164 11.97 12.12 -10.26
CA PRO A 164 12.50 13.35 -9.66
C PRO A 164 12.17 13.42 -8.16
N LEU A 165 12.99 12.81 -7.31
CA LEU A 165 12.75 12.73 -5.85
C LEU A 165 12.83 14.10 -5.16
N GLN A 166 13.60 15.04 -5.70
CA GLN A 166 13.79 16.39 -5.15
C GLN A 166 12.60 17.31 -5.46
N THR A 167 11.88 17.09 -6.56
CA THR A 167 10.75 17.92 -6.96
C THR A 167 9.54 17.62 -6.07
N ILE A 168 9.18 18.56 -5.19
CA ILE A 168 8.09 18.36 -4.21
C ILE A 168 6.72 18.23 -4.89
N ARG A 169 6.50 18.94 -6.01
CA ARG A 169 5.27 18.87 -6.80
C ARG A 169 5.13 17.57 -7.62
N ALA A 170 6.17 16.74 -7.70
CA ALA A 170 6.11 15.45 -8.37
C ALA A 170 5.28 14.44 -7.57
N ASP A 171 4.25 13.86 -8.18
CA ASP A 171 3.47 12.79 -7.56
C ASP A 171 4.23 11.48 -7.66
N ILE A 172 4.98 11.16 -6.60
CA ILE A 172 5.73 9.93 -6.45
C ILE A 172 5.09 9.10 -5.36
N GLU A 173 4.64 7.93 -5.74
CA GLU A 173 4.11 6.93 -4.82
C GLU A 173 5.24 6.04 -4.34
N TYR A 174 5.24 5.74 -3.03
CA TYR A 174 6.23 4.88 -2.40
C TYR A 174 5.56 3.65 -1.83
N GLY A 175 6.14 2.48 -2.08
CA GLY A 175 5.73 1.20 -1.51
C GLY A 175 6.92 0.48 -0.88
N PHE A 176 6.67 -0.18 0.25
CA PHE A 176 7.66 -0.99 0.95
C PHE A 176 7.04 -2.32 1.38
N THR A 177 7.77 -3.40 1.14
CA THR A 177 7.37 -4.75 1.57
C THR A 177 8.61 -5.59 1.83
N GLU A 178 8.51 -6.53 2.75
CA GLU A 178 9.55 -7.50 3.03
C GLU A 178 9.14 -8.88 2.51
N ALA A 179 9.99 -9.50 1.70
CA ALA A 179 9.87 -10.89 1.29
C ALA A 179 10.52 -11.80 2.34
N LYS A 180 9.77 -12.78 2.84
CA LYS A 180 10.27 -13.78 3.80
C LYS A 180 10.85 -14.97 3.04
N THR A 181 12.16 -15.03 2.91
CA THR A 181 12.86 -16.14 2.24
C THR A 181 13.50 -17.07 3.26
N ALA A 182 13.88 -18.30 2.82
CA ALA A 182 14.58 -19.26 3.67
C ALA A 182 15.91 -18.72 4.22
N TYR A 183 16.55 -17.78 3.51
CA TYR A 183 17.83 -17.18 3.90
C TYR A 183 17.71 -15.87 4.67
N GLY A 184 16.48 -15.45 5.01
CA GLY A 184 16.22 -14.21 5.72
C GLY A 184 15.21 -13.32 4.98
N ARG A 185 15.11 -12.07 5.42
CA ARG A 185 14.18 -11.10 4.82
C ARG A 185 14.87 -10.27 3.75
N ILE A 186 14.19 -10.05 2.64
CA ILE A 186 14.62 -9.16 1.57
C ILE A 186 13.66 -7.98 1.55
N GLY A 187 14.19 -6.77 1.80
CA GLY A 187 13.41 -5.54 1.72
C GLY A 187 13.24 -5.08 0.27
N VAL A 188 12.01 -4.84 -0.14
CA VAL A 188 11.66 -4.33 -1.47
C VAL A 188 11.12 -2.91 -1.33
N LYS A 189 11.74 -1.95 -1.99
CA LYS A 189 11.33 -0.54 -2.03
C LYS A 189 11.02 -0.15 -3.46
N VAL A 190 9.85 0.45 -3.68
CA VAL A 190 9.37 0.85 -5.01
C VAL A 190 8.96 2.32 -4.97
N TRP A 191 9.38 3.09 -5.96
CA TRP A 191 8.94 4.46 -6.22
C TRP A 191 8.35 4.52 -7.61
N ILE A 192 7.12 5.00 -7.75
CA ILE A 192 6.44 5.18 -9.04
C ILE A 192 6.10 6.65 -9.21
N TYR A 193 6.60 7.23 -10.28
CA TYR A 193 6.32 8.61 -10.66
C TYR A 193 5.15 8.67 -11.64
N LYS A 194 4.09 9.39 -11.25
CA LYS A 194 2.85 9.54 -12.03
C LYS A 194 2.80 10.85 -12.83
N GLY A 195 3.62 11.81 -12.46
CA GLY A 195 3.66 13.14 -13.08
C GLY A 195 3.71 14.26 -12.06
N GLU A 196 3.66 15.50 -12.51
CA GLU A 196 3.65 16.68 -11.66
C GLU A 196 2.22 17.17 -11.41
N VAL A 197 1.96 17.60 -10.18
CA VAL A 197 0.69 18.23 -9.76
C VAL A 197 0.93 19.72 -9.64
N LEU A 198 0.46 20.48 -10.61
CA LEU A 198 0.64 21.95 -10.65
C LEU A 198 -0.47 22.68 -9.91
N ASN A 199 -1.67 22.10 -9.77
CA ASN A 199 -2.82 22.70 -9.10
C ASN A 199 -3.31 21.85 -7.94
N ARG A 200 -3.26 22.39 -6.73
CA ARG A 200 -3.70 21.75 -5.48
C ARG A 200 -5.18 21.31 -5.51
N ASN A 201 -6.02 22.00 -6.28
CA ASN A 201 -7.44 21.69 -6.40
C ASN A 201 -7.75 20.45 -7.24
N ARG A 202 -6.83 19.98 -8.09
CA ARG A 202 -6.96 18.73 -8.85
C ARG A 202 -6.60 17.49 -8.04
N ALA A 203 -5.70 17.62 -7.06
CA ALA A 203 -5.29 16.50 -6.21
C ALA A 203 -6.40 16.04 -5.25
N LYS A 204 -7.39 16.90 -4.95
CA LYS A 204 -8.54 16.56 -4.08
C LYS A 204 -9.65 15.80 -4.80
N LYS A 205 -9.62 15.69 -6.13
CA LYS A 205 -10.63 15.01 -6.95
C LYS A 205 -10.19 13.62 -7.46
N ALA A 206 -8.96 13.20 -7.21
CA ALA A 206 -8.44 11.87 -7.51
C ALA A 206 -8.29 11.03 -6.23
#